data_d191bd051347897283d48e1d020b61f1
#
_entry.id   d191bd051347897283d48e1d020b61f1
#
_cell.length_a   1.000
_cell.length_b   1.000
_cell.length_c   1.000
_cell.angle_alpha   90.00
_cell.angle_beta   90.00
_cell.angle_gamma   90.00
#
_symmetry.space_group_name_H-M   'P 1'
#
loop_
_entity.id
_entity.type
_entity.pdbx_description
1 polymer ?
#
loop_
_entity_poly.entity_id
_entity_poly.type
_entity_poly.pdbx_seq_one_letter_code
_entity_poly.pdbx_strand_id
1 'polypeptide(L)'
;GKINEVYANGPDQTNRINNLAVVVMDVRSGEVLAYAGNVYDPGDRSAGTGVDVIPARRSSGSVLKPILYAGMLDDGTALPTMLFPDVPTYYRDFTPQNYNRTFDGAVPADRVVECSLNVPSVRMLDKYGRENFLSLVQGLGFRTIDRSADHYGLSLILGGAEITLWDLTAAYMLMAA
;
A
#
# COMPACT_ATOMS: atom_id res chain seq x y z
N GLY A 1 -11.77 -20.56 9.22
CA GLY A 1 -12.63 -19.54 9.78
C GLY A 1 -13.51 -18.88 8.71
N LYS A 2 -14.39 -17.96 9.10
CA LYS A 2 -15.41 -17.31 8.21
C LYS A 2 -14.82 -16.67 6.94
N ILE A 3 -13.59 -16.16 6.97
CA ILE A 3 -12.93 -15.58 5.79
C ILE A 3 -12.71 -16.66 4.73
N ASN A 4 -12.23 -17.84 5.12
CA ASN A 4 -12.00 -18.94 4.17
C ASN A 4 -13.31 -19.51 3.60
N GLU A 5 -14.42 -19.46 4.35
CA GLU A 5 -15.74 -19.87 3.84
C GLU A 5 -16.23 -18.94 2.72
N VAL A 6 -16.00 -17.64 2.85
CA VAL A 6 -16.37 -16.66 1.82
C VAL A 6 -15.54 -16.84 0.54
N TYR A 7 -14.23 -17.10 0.67
CA TYR A 7 -13.34 -17.28 -0.49
C TYR A 7 -13.39 -18.69 -1.08
N ALA A 8 -13.69 -19.72 -0.27
CA ALA A 8 -13.83 -21.09 -0.76
C ALA A 8 -15.11 -21.33 -1.59
N ASN A 9 -16.14 -20.51 -1.39
CA ASN A 9 -17.41 -20.57 -2.12
C ASN A 9 -17.49 -19.59 -3.31
N GLY A 10 -16.42 -18.84 -3.58
CA GLY A 10 -16.33 -17.98 -4.75
C GLY A 10 -16.06 -18.77 -6.04
N PRO A 11 -16.29 -18.14 -7.23
CA PRO A 11 -16.05 -18.80 -8.52
C PRO A 11 -14.58 -19.19 -8.75
N ASP A 12 -13.66 -18.68 -7.94
CA ASP A 12 -12.23 -18.95 -8.04
C ASP A 12 -11.74 -19.71 -6.79
N GLN A 13 -11.92 -21.03 -6.80
CA GLN A 13 -11.51 -21.92 -5.71
C GLN A 13 -9.98 -21.99 -5.50
N THR A 14 -9.20 -21.26 -6.31
CA THR A 14 -7.73 -21.27 -6.27
C THR A 14 -7.15 -20.30 -5.23
N ASN A 15 -7.92 -19.32 -4.76
CA ASN A 15 -7.47 -18.31 -3.81
C ASN A 15 -7.75 -18.69 -2.34
N ARG A 16 -7.12 -19.76 -1.87
CA ARG A 16 -7.14 -20.07 -0.43
C ARG A 16 -6.23 -19.09 0.33
N ILE A 17 -6.79 -18.43 1.35
CA ILE A 17 -5.99 -17.67 2.31
C ILE A 17 -5.39 -18.66 3.31
N ASN A 18 -4.11 -18.96 3.15
CA ASN A 18 -3.41 -19.90 4.03
C ASN A 18 -2.70 -19.20 5.20
N ASN A 19 -2.38 -17.93 5.07
CA ASN A 19 -1.67 -17.16 6.08
C ASN A 19 -2.42 -15.85 6.35
N LEU A 20 -2.51 -15.48 7.63
CA LEU A 20 -3.12 -14.21 8.06
C LEU A 20 -2.36 -13.72 9.29
N ALA A 21 -1.94 -12.46 9.27
CA ALA A 21 -1.32 -11.80 10.41
C ALA A 21 -2.11 -10.56 10.80
N VAL A 22 -2.05 -10.20 12.07
CA VAL A 22 -2.71 -9.01 12.62
C VAL A 22 -1.75 -8.34 13.60
N VAL A 23 -1.62 -7.02 13.46
CA VAL A 23 -0.98 -6.13 14.43
C VAL A 23 -1.99 -5.05 14.81
N VAL A 24 -2.14 -4.79 16.10
CA VAL A 24 -2.95 -3.68 16.63
C VAL A 24 -2.06 -2.83 17.50
N MET A 25 -1.98 -1.54 17.20
CA MET A 25 -1.22 -0.56 17.97
C MET A 25 -2.14 0.53 18.49
N ASP A 26 -1.89 0.99 19.71
CA ASP A 26 -2.55 2.17 20.27
C ASP A 26 -1.94 3.44 19.68
N VAL A 27 -2.78 4.30 19.10
CA VAL A 27 -2.34 5.52 18.41
C VAL A 27 -1.69 6.51 19.37
N ARG A 28 -2.13 6.57 20.63
CA ARG A 28 -1.65 7.58 21.60
C ARG A 28 -0.38 7.16 22.33
N SER A 29 -0.33 5.88 22.75
CA SER A 29 0.81 5.36 23.52
C SER A 29 1.88 4.71 22.66
N GLY A 30 1.55 4.29 21.43
CA GLY A 30 2.42 3.48 20.58
C GLY A 30 2.54 2.03 21.02
N GLU A 31 1.76 1.61 22.04
CA GLU A 31 1.79 0.24 22.56
C GLU A 31 1.21 -0.76 21.59
N VAL A 32 1.80 -1.94 21.51
CA VAL A 32 1.26 -3.06 20.75
C VAL A 32 0.21 -3.78 21.60
N LEU A 33 -1.05 -3.64 21.22
CA LEU A 33 -2.19 -4.24 21.93
C LEU A 33 -2.44 -5.69 21.50
N ALA A 34 -2.14 -6.03 20.24
CA ALA A 34 -2.25 -7.38 19.75
C ALA A 34 -1.22 -7.66 18.66
N TYR A 35 -0.69 -8.88 18.68
CA TYR A 35 0.28 -9.38 17.71
C TYR A 35 -0.04 -10.84 17.39
N ALA A 36 -0.53 -11.11 16.19
CA ALA A 36 -0.79 -12.45 15.69
C ALA A 36 0.01 -12.66 14.40
N GLY A 37 1.14 -13.35 14.51
CA GLY A 37 2.11 -13.52 13.41
C GLY A 37 1.59 -14.38 12.26
N ASN A 38 0.68 -15.30 12.56
CA ASN A 38 0.00 -16.15 11.56
C ASN A 38 -1.19 -16.88 12.20
N VAL A 39 -1.99 -17.55 11.35
CA VAL A 39 -3.01 -18.51 11.78
C VAL A 39 -2.32 -19.86 11.99
N TYR A 40 -2.24 -20.32 13.22
CA TYR A 40 -1.67 -21.62 13.53
C TYR A 40 -2.70 -22.72 13.28
N ASP A 41 -2.39 -23.64 12.35
CA ASP A 41 -3.11 -24.88 12.15
C ASP A 41 -2.17 -26.07 12.41
N PRO A 42 -2.31 -26.78 13.54
CA PRO A 42 -1.46 -27.90 13.85
C PRO A 42 -1.62 -29.10 12.89
N GLY A 43 -2.72 -29.15 12.15
CA GLY A 43 -3.04 -30.21 11.17
C GLY A 43 -2.45 -29.95 9.77
N ASP A 44 -2.20 -28.71 9.43
CA ASP A 44 -1.67 -28.33 8.10
C ASP A 44 -0.33 -27.57 8.21
N ARG A 45 0.75 -28.31 8.10
CA ARG A 45 2.10 -27.75 8.05
C ARG A 45 2.55 -27.35 6.65
N SER A 46 1.80 -27.69 5.62
CA SER A 46 2.17 -27.48 4.21
C SER A 46 2.14 -26.01 3.80
N ALA A 47 1.28 -25.20 4.46
CA ALA A 47 1.06 -23.79 4.16
C ALA A 47 1.98 -22.82 4.95
N GLY A 48 2.93 -23.33 5.74
CA GLY A 48 3.81 -22.50 6.57
C GLY A 48 3.09 -21.75 7.70
N THR A 49 1.98 -22.32 8.22
CA THR A 49 1.13 -21.70 9.24
C THR A 49 1.83 -21.41 10.58
N GLY A 50 3.00 -22.02 10.83
CA GLY A 50 3.85 -21.75 11.99
C GLY A 50 4.83 -20.58 11.80
N VAL A 51 4.87 -19.94 10.64
CA VAL A 51 5.82 -18.85 10.34
C VAL A 51 5.19 -17.50 10.67
N ASP A 52 5.88 -16.68 11.46
CA ASP A 52 5.50 -15.28 11.66
C ASP A 52 5.69 -14.49 10.35
N VAL A 53 4.59 -13.99 9.78
CA VAL A 53 4.61 -13.25 8.53
C VAL A 53 4.52 -11.72 8.71
N ILE A 54 4.46 -11.22 9.96
CA ILE A 54 4.48 -9.78 10.24
C ILE A 54 5.77 -9.12 9.76
N PRO A 55 6.98 -9.67 10.03
CA PRO A 55 8.23 -9.11 9.53
C PRO A 55 8.53 -9.48 8.07
N ALA A 56 7.69 -10.30 7.43
CA ALA A 56 7.91 -10.72 6.05
C ALA A 56 7.73 -9.55 5.09
N ARG A 57 8.68 -9.38 4.16
CA ARG A 57 8.60 -8.38 3.09
C ARG A 57 7.55 -8.80 2.07
N ARG A 58 6.63 -7.90 1.78
CA ARG A 58 5.55 -8.08 0.81
C ARG A 58 5.39 -6.82 -0.03
N SER A 59 4.99 -6.99 -1.29
CA SER A 59 4.64 -5.84 -2.14
C SER A 59 3.68 -4.91 -1.40
N SER A 60 4.00 -3.62 -1.41
CA SER A 60 3.17 -2.59 -0.79
C SER A 60 1.80 -2.43 -1.47
N GLY A 61 1.67 -2.89 -2.71
CA GLY A 61 0.45 -2.63 -3.48
C GLY A 61 0.12 -1.14 -3.49
N SER A 62 -1.12 -0.81 -3.16
CA SER A 62 -1.64 0.57 -3.14
C SER A 62 -1.62 1.23 -1.76
N VAL A 63 -1.10 0.58 -0.71
CA VAL A 63 -1.17 1.11 0.66
C VAL A 63 -0.28 2.34 0.89
N LEU A 64 0.61 2.66 -0.03
CA LEU A 64 1.42 3.88 0.03
C LEU A 64 0.71 5.11 -0.56
N LYS A 65 -0.42 4.97 -1.28
CA LYS A 65 -1.14 6.09 -1.89
C LYS A 65 -1.67 7.11 -0.87
N PRO A 66 -2.26 6.71 0.26
CA PRO A 66 -2.66 7.65 1.31
C PRO A 66 -1.48 8.44 1.89
N ILE A 67 -0.30 7.81 2.03
CA ILE A 67 0.91 8.46 2.53
C ILE A 67 1.40 9.52 1.53
N LEU A 68 1.42 9.20 0.23
CA LEU A 68 1.74 10.18 -0.81
C LEU A 68 0.79 11.37 -0.76
N TYR A 69 -0.51 11.11 -0.66
CA TYR A 69 -1.53 12.14 -0.59
C TYR A 69 -1.36 13.02 0.63
N ALA A 70 -1.10 12.44 1.80
CA ALA A 70 -0.83 13.19 3.03
C ALA A 70 0.39 14.11 2.88
N GLY A 71 1.50 13.61 2.34
CA GLY A 71 2.68 14.43 2.07
C GLY A 71 2.40 15.59 1.10
N MET A 72 1.60 15.34 0.05
CA MET A 72 1.21 16.37 -0.91
C MET A 72 0.28 17.44 -0.30
N LEU A 73 -0.56 17.06 0.67
CA LEU A 73 -1.40 18.02 1.40
C LEU A 73 -0.56 18.86 2.36
N ASP A 74 0.39 18.23 3.05
CA ASP A 74 1.25 18.87 4.05
C ASP A 74 2.14 19.96 3.43
N ASP A 75 2.71 19.70 2.27
CA ASP A 75 3.56 20.67 1.55
C ASP A 75 2.79 21.60 0.59
N GLY A 76 1.48 21.45 0.49
CA GLY A 76 0.61 22.24 -0.39
C GLY A 76 0.71 21.91 -1.88
N THR A 77 1.37 20.81 -2.25
CA THR A 77 1.48 20.36 -3.65
C THR A 77 0.15 19.88 -4.21
N ALA A 78 -0.77 19.45 -3.35
CA ALA A 78 -2.14 19.12 -3.69
C ALA A 78 -3.14 19.75 -2.70
N LEU A 79 -4.37 19.95 -3.18
CA LEU A 79 -5.56 20.21 -2.39
C LEU A 79 -6.57 19.08 -2.60
N PRO A 80 -7.48 18.81 -1.67
CA PRO A 80 -8.45 17.71 -1.79
C PRO A 80 -9.23 17.72 -3.11
N THR A 81 -9.65 18.90 -3.55
CA THR A 81 -10.44 19.10 -4.78
C THR A 81 -9.60 19.34 -6.02
N MET A 82 -8.26 19.33 -5.91
CA MET A 82 -7.37 19.46 -7.07
C MET A 82 -7.58 18.31 -8.03
N LEU A 83 -7.77 18.60 -9.31
CA LEU A 83 -8.02 17.59 -10.34
C LEU A 83 -6.71 16.99 -10.86
N PHE A 84 -6.67 15.67 -10.89
CA PHE A 84 -5.60 14.90 -11.51
C PHE A 84 -6.15 14.16 -12.74
N PRO A 85 -5.44 14.18 -13.88
CA PRO A 85 -5.87 13.50 -15.08
C PRO A 85 -5.85 11.98 -14.90
N ASP A 86 -6.98 11.33 -15.12
CA ASP A 86 -7.13 9.89 -15.26
C ASP A 86 -7.43 9.56 -16.74
N VAL A 87 -6.37 9.57 -17.52
CA VAL A 87 -6.39 9.36 -18.99
C VAL A 87 -5.24 8.42 -19.37
N PRO A 88 -5.30 7.77 -20.54
CA PRO A 88 -4.19 6.97 -21.04
C PRO A 88 -2.86 7.72 -20.94
N THR A 89 -1.89 7.14 -20.26
CA THR A 89 -0.63 7.79 -19.92
C THR A 89 0.54 6.86 -20.21
N TYR A 90 1.58 7.40 -20.84
CA TYR A 90 2.75 6.65 -21.27
C TYR A 90 4.00 7.33 -20.69
N TYR A 91 4.75 6.61 -19.89
CA TYR A 91 6.10 6.95 -19.51
C TYR A 91 7.03 5.98 -20.26
N ARG A 92 8.17 6.40 -20.73
CA ARG A 92 9.13 5.60 -21.53
C ARG A 92 8.88 4.08 -21.52
N ASP A 93 9.21 3.42 -20.41
CA ASP A 93 9.13 1.96 -20.26
C ASP A 93 7.97 1.54 -19.33
N PHE A 94 7.08 2.46 -18.96
CA PHE A 94 6.02 2.23 -17.99
C PHE A 94 4.69 2.82 -18.44
N THR A 95 3.67 1.99 -18.50
CA THR A 95 2.31 2.39 -18.88
C THR A 95 1.34 1.97 -17.77
N PRO A 96 1.03 2.88 -16.81
CA PRO A 96 0.09 2.55 -15.75
C PRO A 96 -1.32 2.33 -16.30
N GLN A 97 -2.04 1.39 -15.70
CA GLN A 97 -3.45 1.12 -16.01
C GLN A 97 -4.25 1.03 -14.71
N ASN A 98 -5.50 1.53 -14.76
CA ASN A 98 -6.45 1.28 -13.68
C ASN A 98 -6.86 -0.19 -13.65
N TYR A 99 -7.26 -0.69 -12.49
CA TYR A 99 -7.65 -2.09 -12.32
C TYR A 99 -8.80 -2.51 -13.27
N ASN A 100 -9.79 -1.64 -13.43
CA ASN A 100 -10.94 -1.84 -14.30
C ASN A 100 -10.65 -1.53 -15.79
N ARG A 101 -9.43 -1.06 -16.12
CA ARG A 101 -9.01 -0.66 -17.47
C ARG A 101 -9.84 0.48 -18.09
N THR A 102 -10.54 1.25 -17.26
CA THR A 102 -11.27 2.46 -17.67
C THR A 102 -10.59 3.71 -17.15
N PHE A 103 -10.99 4.87 -17.67
CA PHE A 103 -10.46 6.17 -17.29
C PHE A 103 -11.62 7.13 -17.04
N ASP A 104 -11.53 7.90 -15.96
CA ASP A 104 -12.59 8.80 -15.50
C ASP A 104 -12.35 10.26 -15.91
N GLY A 105 -11.29 10.54 -16.68
CA GLY A 105 -10.98 11.88 -17.19
C GLY A 105 -10.24 12.75 -16.16
N ALA A 106 -10.93 13.64 -15.47
CA ALA A 106 -10.38 14.50 -14.43
C ALA A 106 -10.98 14.12 -13.07
N VAL A 107 -10.15 13.68 -12.13
CA VAL A 107 -10.58 13.15 -10.84
C VAL A 107 -10.01 13.98 -9.69
N PRO A 108 -10.82 14.41 -8.70
CA PRO A 108 -10.31 15.09 -7.50
C PRO A 108 -9.32 14.21 -6.72
N ALA A 109 -8.30 14.82 -6.10
CA ALA A 109 -7.22 14.13 -5.42
C ALA A 109 -7.70 13.19 -4.31
N ASP A 110 -8.70 13.60 -3.53
CA ASP A 110 -9.34 12.76 -2.51
C ASP A 110 -9.97 11.50 -3.12
N ARG A 111 -10.68 11.64 -4.24
CA ARG A 111 -11.29 10.52 -4.97
C ARG A 111 -10.26 9.59 -5.60
N VAL A 112 -9.11 10.12 -6.05
CA VAL A 112 -8.00 9.28 -6.55
C VAL A 112 -7.57 8.26 -5.49
N VAL A 113 -7.45 8.70 -4.24
CA VAL A 113 -7.02 7.86 -3.12
C VAL A 113 -8.15 6.95 -2.66
N GLU A 114 -9.36 7.48 -2.50
CA GLU A 114 -10.54 6.71 -2.07
C GLU A 114 -10.85 5.54 -3.01
N CYS A 115 -10.78 5.78 -4.33
CA CYS A 115 -10.99 4.75 -5.35
C CYS A 115 -9.71 3.97 -5.70
N SER A 116 -8.59 4.34 -5.10
CA SER A 116 -7.28 3.72 -5.35
C SER A 116 -6.89 3.68 -6.83
N LEU A 117 -7.20 4.74 -7.59
CA LEU A 117 -6.88 4.82 -9.01
C LEU A 117 -5.38 4.80 -9.24
N ASN A 118 -4.94 4.03 -10.24
CA ASN A 118 -3.51 3.85 -10.48
C ASN A 118 -2.90 4.99 -11.31
N VAL A 119 -3.55 5.32 -12.43
CA VAL A 119 -3.01 6.31 -13.37
C VAL A 119 -2.83 7.68 -12.73
N PRO A 120 -3.85 8.27 -12.07
CA PRO A 120 -3.66 9.56 -11.42
C PRO A 120 -2.74 9.47 -10.20
N SER A 121 -2.65 8.34 -9.48
CA SER A 121 -1.67 8.18 -8.38
C SER A 121 -0.23 8.22 -8.88
N VAL A 122 0.06 7.65 -10.05
CA VAL A 122 1.38 7.75 -10.69
C VAL A 122 1.69 9.20 -11.05
N ARG A 123 0.72 9.95 -11.56
CA ARG A 123 0.87 11.39 -11.85
C ARG A 123 1.07 12.22 -10.57
N MET A 124 0.41 11.85 -9.47
CA MET A 124 0.64 12.46 -8.16
C MET A 124 2.08 12.25 -7.71
N LEU A 125 2.61 11.02 -7.82
CA LEU A 125 4.00 10.72 -7.48
C LEU A 125 4.99 11.48 -8.39
N ASP A 126 4.73 11.53 -9.68
CA ASP A 126 5.56 12.26 -10.64
C ASP A 126 5.61 13.77 -10.31
N LYS A 127 4.46 14.36 -9.94
CA LYS A 127 4.35 15.77 -9.52
C LYS A 127 5.04 16.04 -8.18
N TYR A 128 4.87 15.15 -7.19
CA TYR A 128 5.48 15.28 -5.86
C TYR A 128 7.00 15.10 -5.88
N GLY A 129 7.47 14.27 -6.80
CA GLY A 129 8.86 13.87 -6.92
C GLY A 129 9.15 12.55 -6.20
N ARG A 130 9.82 11.65 -6.91
CA ARG A 130 10.16 10.31 -6.40
C ARG A 130 11.09 10.36 -5.21
N GLU A 131 12.08 11.27 -5.24
CA GLU A 131 13.05 11.49 -4.17
C GLU A 131 12.38 12.04 -2.91
N ASN A 132 11.45 12.99 -3.06
CA ASN A 132 10.68 13.54 -1.94
C ASN A 132 9.82 12.45 -1.29
N PHE A 133 9.15 11.66 -2.10
CA PHE A 133 8.33 10.56 -1.59
C PHE A 133 9.17 9.45 -0.94
N LEU A 134 10.33 9.12 -1.51
CA LEU A 134 11.26 8.18 -0.92
C LEU A 134 11.72 8.66 0.47
N SER A 135 12.10 9.93 0.59
CA SER A 135 12.50 10.54 1.86
C SER A 135 11.37 10.52 2.88
N LEU A 136 10.13 10.80 2.45
CA LEU A 136 8.93 10.75 3.31
C LEU A 136 8.72 9.33 3.87
N VAL A 137 8.68 8.30 3.03
CA VAL A 137 8.43 6.92 3.50
C VAL A 137 9.57 6.40 4.38
N GLN A 138 10.83 6.74 4.06
CA GLN A 138 11.97 6.41 4.93
C GLN A 138 11.88 7.12 6.28
N GLY A 139 11.46 8.39 6.30
CA GLY A 139 11.22 9.17 7.52
C GLY A 139 10.10 8.58 8.38
N LEU A 140 9.08 7.94 7.78
CA LEU A 140 8.03 7.21 8.47
C LEU A 140 8.45 5.80 8.96
N GLY A 141 9.70 5.39 8.70
CA GLY A 141 10.27 4.16 9.26
C GLY A 141 10.15 2.92 8.36
N PHE A 142 9.83 3.06 7.07
CA PHE A 142 9.85 1.93 6.12
C PHE A 142 11.30 1.51 5.82
N ARG A 143 11.85 0.63 6.67
CA ARG A 143 13.27 0.21 6.61
C ARG A 143 13.61 -0.65 5.40
N THR A 144 12.60 -1.26 4.79
CA THR A 144 12.77 -2.15 3.64
C THR A 144 12.80 -1.39 2.32
N ILE A 145 12.42 -0.10 2.31
CA ILE A 145 12.54 0.79 1.16
C ILE A 145 13.92 1.45 1.22
N ASP A 146 14.96 0.71 0.84
CA ASP A 146 16.37 1.02 1.05
C ASP A 146 17.17 1.32 -0.23
N ARG A 147 16.51 1.28 -1.40
CA ARG A 147 17.13 1.59 -2.69
C ARG A 147 16.89 3.03 -3.10
N SER A 148 17.57 3.46 -4.17
CA SER A 148 17.39 4.80 -4.75
C SER A 148 16.00 4.99 -5.35
N ALA A 149 15.56 6.25 -5.48
CA ALA A 149 14.31 6.59 -6.13
C ALA A 149 14.25 6.11 -7.59
N ASP A 150 15.38 6.11 -8.29
CA ASP A 150 15.46 5.59 -9.65
C ASP A 150 15.27 4.08 -9.74
N HIS A 151 15.69 3.33 -8.70
CA HIS A 151 15.47 1.89 -8.64
C HIS A 151 13.98 1.55 -8.62
N TYR A 152 13.20 2.25 -7.81
CA TYR A 152 11.76 2.01 -7.69
C TYR A 152 10.97 2.66 -8.84
N GLY A 153 11.43 3.80 -9.32
CA GLY A 153 10.73 4.57 -10.33
C GLY A 153 9.31 4.95 -9.90
N LEU A 154 8.43 5.11 -10.88
CA LEU A 154 7.01 5.41 -10.63
C LEU A 154 6.21 4.19 -10.15
N SER A 155 6.76 2.98 -10.25
CA SER A 155 6.12 1.76 -9.74
C SER A 155 6.06 1.72 -8.22
N LEU A 156 6.84 2.55 -7.52
CA LEU A 156 6.84 2.66 -6.06
C LEU A 156 5.43 2.82 -5.48
N ILE A 157 4.57 3.62 -6.14
CA ILE A 157 3.20 3.88 -5.66
C ILE A 157 2.21 2.76 -5.99
N LEU A 158 2.60 1.81 -6.80
CA LEU A 158 1.76 0.69 -7.26
C LEU A 158 2.22 -0.68 -6.74
N GLY A 159 3.13 -0.70 -5.77
CA GLY A 159 3.63 -1.95 -5.20
C GLY A 159 5.02 -2.35 -5.66
N GLY A 160 5.78 -1.46 -6.31
CA GLY A 160 7.16 -1.67 -6.72
C GLY A 160 8.16 -1.75 -5.55
N ALA A 161 7.71 -1.55 -4.32
CA ALA A 161 8.51 -1.75 -3.11
C ALA A 161 7.93 -2.85 -2.23
N GLU A 162 8.78 -3.52 -1.47
CA GLU A 162 8.39 -4.47 -0.43
C GLU A 162 8.47 -3.82 0.93
N ILE A 163 7.43 -4.02 1.75
CA ILE A 163 7.30 -3.49 3.11
C ILE A 163 6.89 -4.59 4.07
N THR A 164 7.08 -4.37 5.37
CA THR A 164 6.57 -5.25 6.42
C THR A 164 5.22 -4.75 6.94
N LEU A 165 4.40 -5.66 7.46
CA LEU A 165 3.16 -5.27 8.14
C LEU A 165 3.45 -4.41 9.38
N TRP A 166 4.57 -4.66 10.06
CA TRP A 166 5.02 -3.87 11.19
C TRP A 166 5.28 -2.41 10.82
N ASP A 167 6.13 -2.16 9.80
CA ASP A 167 6.46 -0.80 9.39
C ASP A 167 5.22 -0.05 8.87
N LEU A 168 4.34 -0.75 8.14
CA LEU A 168 3.08 -0.19 7.66
C LEU A 168 2.16 0.24 8.81
N THR A 169 1.98 -0.63 9.82
CA THR A 169 1.13 -0.32 10.98
C THR A 169 1.67 0.86 11.76
N ALA A 170 3.00 0.90 11.97
CA ALA A 170 3.66 2.01 12.66
C ALA A 170 3.52 3.34 11.90
N ALA A 171 3.67 3.35 10.58
CA ALA A 171 3.51 4.53 9.75
C ALA A 171 2.08 5.08 9.81
N TYR A 172 1.07 4.21 9.71
CA TYR A 172 -0.34 4.63 9.82
C TYR A 172 -0.71 5.09 11.23
N MET A 173 -0.12 4.50 12.27
CA MET A 173 -0.25 4.98 13.64
C MET A 173 0.27 6.42 13.77
N LEU A 174 1.45 6.73 13.21
CA LEU A 174 2.02 8.07 13.21
C LEU A 174 1.16 9.08 12.45
N MET A 175 0.51 8.67 11.37
CA MET A 175 -0.41 9.54 10.61
C MET A 175 -1.71 9.82 11.34
N ALA A 176 -2.10 8.99 12.30
CA ALA A 176 -3.35 9.11 13.08
C ALA A 176 -3.15 9.80 14.44
N ALA A 177 -1.89 10.03 14.86
CA ALA A 177 -1.52 10.71 16.10
C ALA A 177 -1.56 12.24 15.93
#